data_7791325c55a48675378cb6f1b4f9baec
#
_entry.id   7791325c55a48675378cb6f1b4f9baec
#
_cell.length_a   1.000
_cell.length_b   1.000
_cell.length_c   1.000
_cell.angle_alpha   90.00
_cell.angle_beta   90.00
_cell.angle_gamma   90.00
#
_symmetry.space_group_name_H-M   'P 1'
#
loop_
_entity.id
_entity.type
_entity.pdbx_description
1 polymer ?
#
loop_
_entity_poly.entity_id
_entity_poly.type
_entity_poly.pdbx_seq_one_letter_code
_entity_poly.pdbx_strand_id
1 'polypeptide(L)'
;MRNFIAFLAFIAVFAACSCQPAKPKKTIDVVFGPGIREYSTCDIDYDYYLNKVDSMKMQCYEHNISPSDYSFIVNTLNNKQKAVATAKHGTNPPMYIKIDSTKYILGDNRVVECEGRRNFVLSEYEEYRIKCLVHFYDFIQEEHVAELNEIKKFGMPPNYKYKEIDFIKFLNSPGILKSLEIKIILQEN
;
A
#
# COMPACT_ATOMS: atom_id res chain seq x y z
N MET A 1 58.84 5.51 10.04
CA MET A 1 57.96 4.33 9.95
C MET A 1 56.82 4.33 10.97
N ARG A 2 57.07 4.61 12.26
CA ARG A 2 56.01 4.59 13.32
C ARG A 2 54.85 5.53 13.07
N ASN A 3 55.09 6.73 12.52
CA ASN A 3 54.03 7.72 12.23
C ASN A 3 53.22 7.40 10.99
N PHE A 4 53.76 6.64 10.04
CA PHE A 4 53.06 6.21 8.82
C PHE A 4 52.06 5.10 9.10
N ILE A 5 52.41 4.18 10.04
CA ILE A 5 51.48 3.12 10.46
C ILE A 5 50.30 3.70 11.25
N ALA A 6 50.53 4.72 12.09
CA ALA A 6 49.45 5.41 12.80
C ALA A 6 48.50 6.16 11.85
N PHE A 7 49.00 6.73 10.77
CA PHE A 7 48.18 7.42 9.75
C PHE A 7 47.32 6.45 8.93
N LEU A 8 47.87 5.30 8.55
CA LEU A 8 47.14 4.23 7.88
C LEU A 8 46.06 3.61 8.76
N ALA A 9 46.32 3.42 10.06
CA ALA A 9 45.34 2.94 11.01
C ALA A 9 44.16 3.94 11.18
N PHE A 10 44.47 5.25 11.17
CA PHE A 10 43.44 6.29 11.26
C PHE A 10 42.54 6.32 10.03
N ILE A 11 43.08 6.17 8.82
CA ILE A 11 42.29 6.09 7.56
C ILE A 11 41.43 4.84 7.55
N ALA A 12 41.93 3.69 8.04
CA ALA A 12 41.16 2.44 8.09
C ALA A 12 39.95 2.54 9.04
N VAL A 13 40.08 3.24 10.17
CA VAL A 13 38.98 3.48 11.12
C VAL A 13 37.90 4.40 10.49
N PHE A 14 38.30 5.44 9.77
CA PHE A 14 37.32 6.30 9.07
C PHE A 14 36.61 5.58 7.91
N ALA A 15 37.28 4.72 7.17
CA ALA A 15 36.68 3.94 6.12
C ALA A 15 35.69 2.87 6.65
N ALA A 16 35.92 2.32 7.83
CA ALA A 16 35.04 1.37 8.49
C ALA A 16 33.77 2.02 9.06
N CYS A 17 33.82 3.32 9.44
CA CYS A 17 32.66 4.05 9.95
C CYS A 17 31.68 4.51 8.86
N SER A 18 32.08 4.51 7.57
CA SER A 18 31.25 5.02 6.48
C SER A 18 30.34 3.97 5.81
N CYS A 19 30.45 2.70 6.19
CA CYS A 19 29.62 1.61 5.65
C CYS A 19 28.63 1.08 6.68
N GLN A 20 27.86 1.94 7.35
CA GLN A 20 26.65 1.43 7.99
C GLN A 20 25.65 1.10 6.88
N PRO A 21 25.18 -0.16 6.80
CA PRO A 21 24.12 -0.49 5.86
C PRO A 21 22.93 0.42 6.17
N ALA A 22 22.42 1.10 5.12
CA ALA A 22 21.24 1.95 5.26
C ALA A 22 20.13 1.11 5.91
N LYS A 23 19.55 1.63 7.00
CA LYS A 23 18.42 0.96 7.64
C LYS A 23 17.35 0.69 6.60
N PRO A 24 16.77 -0.51 6.55
CA PRO A 24 15.69 -0.80 5.63
C PRO A 24 14.57 0.22 5.84
N LYS A 25 14.18 0.90 4.78
CA LYS A 25 13.06 1.85 4.82
C LYS A 25 11.79 1.10 5.17
N LYS A 26 11.00 1.61 6.11
CA LYS A 26 9.68 1.08 6.39
C LYS A 26 8.76 1.40 5.22
N THR A 27 8.10 0.39 4.68
CA THR A 27 7.20 0.52 3.54
C THR A 27 5.84 -0.09 3.83
N ILE A 28 4.82 0.40 3.15
CA ILE A 28 3.52 -0.23 3.01
C ILE A 28 3.35 -0.51 1.52
N ASP A 29 3.21 -1.76 1.16
CA ASP A 29 2.95 -2.16 -0.23
C ASP A 29 1.43 -2.30 -0.41
N VAL A 30 0.88 -1.63 -1.41
CA VAL A 30 -0.55 -1.62 -1.70
C VAL A 30 -0.76 -2.07 -3.14
N VAL A 31 -1.71 -2.96 -3.33
CA VAL A 31 -2.07 -3.47 -4.65
C VAL A 31 -3.57 -3.35 -4.84
N PHE A 32 -3.98 -2.76 -5.96
CA PHE A 32 -5.38 -2.69 -6.38
C PHE A 32 -5.48 -2.61 -7.91
N GLY A 33 -6.66 -2.92 -8.42
CA GLY A 33 -6.94 -2.78 -9.84
C GLY A 33 -7.62 -1.45 -10.15
N PRO A 34 -7.17 -0.71 -11.16
CA PRO A 34 -7.76 0.55 -11.55
C PRO A 34 -9.15 0.35 -12.14
N GLY A 35 -10.12 1.15 -11.68
CA GLY A 35 -11.44 1.24 -12.29
C GLY A 35 -12.28 -0.04 -12.20
N ILE A 36 -12.07 -0.87 -11.22
CA ILE A 36 -12.68 -2.20 -11.14
C ILE A 36 -14.14 -2.08 -10.70
N ARG A 37 -15.03 -1.90 -11.64
CA ARG A 37 -16.44 -2.26 -11.49
C ARG A 37 -16.78 -3.65 -12.06
N GLU A 38 -15.87 -4.29 -12.78
CA GLU A 38 -16.16 -5.52 -13.54
C GLU A 38 -15.02 -6.54 -13.43
N TYR A 39 -14.82 -7.12 -12.27
CA TYR A 39 -14.00 -8.32 -12.19
C TYR A 39 -14.75 -9.50 -11.60
N SER A 40 -14.62 -10.56 -12.36
CA SER A 40 -14.88 -11.97 -12.12
C SER A 40 -15.38 -12.35 -10.72
N THR A 41 -16.49 -13.06 -10.70
CA THR A 41 -17.09 -13.78 -9.57
C THR A 41 -16.21 -14.88 -8.95
N CYS A 42 -14.92 -14.90 -9.21
CA CYS A 42 -14.02 -15.89 -8.64
C CYS A 42 -13.42 -15.34 -7.34
N ASP A 43 -13.61 -16.06 -6.25
CA ASP A 43 -12.83 -15.88 -5.03
C ASP A 43 -11.35 -16.08 -5.39
N ILE A 44 -10.63 -14.98 -5.56
CA ILE A 44 -9.22 -15.02 -5.81
C ILE A 44 -8.53 -15.07 -4.46
N ASP A 45 -7.88 -16.18 -4.18
CA ASP A 45 -7.08 -16.36 -3.00
C ASP A 45 -6.02 -15.25 -2.91
N TYR A 46 -5.91 -14.64 -1.74
CA TYR A 46 -4.95 -13.60 -1.44
C TYR A 46 -3.51 -14.00 -1.83
N ASP A 47 -3.12 -15.24 -1.52
CA ASP A 47 -1.78 -15.74 -1.85
C ASP A 47 -1.58 -15.91 -3.36
N TYR A 48 -2.62 -16.32 -4.08
CA TYR A 48 -2.58 -16.37 -5.53
C TYR A 48 -2.36 -14.96 -6.10
N TYR A 49 -3.08 -13.96 -5.59
CA TYR A 49 -2.96 -12.58 -6.06
C TYR A 49 -1.57 -12.01 -5.78
N LEU A 50 -1.06 -12.13 -4.56
CA LEU A 50 0.26 -11.61 -4.20
C LEU A 50 1.41 -12.33 -4.90
N ASN A 51 1.34 -13.65 -5.01
CA ASN A 51 2.37 -14.43 -5.72
C ASN A 51 2.38 -14.14 -7.22
N LYS A 52 1.22 -13.80 -7.78
CA LYS A 52 1.09 -13.40 -9.19
C LYS A 52 1.51 -11.95 -9.41
N VAL A 53 1.20 -11.06 -8.48
CA VAL A 53 1.57 -9.62 -8.57
C VAL A 53 3.08 -9.44 -8.62
N ASP A 54 3.87 -10.19 -7.86
CA ASP A 54 5.33 -10.13 -7.94
C ASP A 54 5.87 -10.51 -9.34
N SER A 55 5.14 -11.35 -10.08
CA SER A 55 5.46 -11.72 -11.47
C SER A 55 4.84 -10.80 -12.52
N MET A 56 3.86 -9.96 -12.14
CA MET A 56 3.04 -9.14 -13.04
C MET A 56 3.20 -7.64 -12.80
N LYS A 57 4.29 -7.19 -12.21
CA LYS A 57 4.55 -5.75 -11.94
C LYS A 57 4.33 -4.93 -13.20
N MET A 58 3.16 -4.27 -13.26
CA MET A 58 2.79 -3.50 -14.43
C MET A 58 3.17 -2.04 -14.32
N GLN A 59 2.79 -1.43 -13.22
CA GLN A 59 3.17 -0.08 -12.86
C GLN A 59 3.31 -0.02 -11.35
N CYS A 60 4.48 0.43 -10.89
CA CYS A 60 4.76 0.68 -9.50
C CYS A 60 4.91 2.18 -9.29
N TYR A 61 4.12 2.75 -8.38
CA TYR A 61 4.20 4.14 -7.97
C TYR A 61 4.74 4.23 -6.55
N GLU A 62 5.73 5.09 -6.35
CA GLU A 62 6.30 5.33 -5.03
C GLU A 62 5.82 6.66 -4.47
N HIS A 63 5.35 6.65 -3.24
CA HIS A 63 4.90 7.84 -2.51
C HIS A 63 5.53 7.89 -1.12
N ASN A 64 5.99 9.07 -0.76
CA ASN A 64 6.45 9.34 0.59
C ASN A 64 5.26 9.66 1.51
N ILE A 65 5.31 9.15 2.73
CA ILE A 65 4.30 9.39 3.76
C ILE A 65 4.94 9.96 5.02
N SER A 66 4.21 10.85 5.70
CA SER A 66 4.63 11.38 6.99
C SER A 66 4.62 10.30 8.09
N PRO A 67 5.43 10.43 9.15
CA PRO A 67 5.40 9.50 10.28
C PRO A 67 4.02 9.38 10.95
N SER A 68 3.26 10.48 11.02
CA SER A 68 1.91 10.49 11.60
C SER A 68 0.93 9.69 10.75
N ASP A 69 0.96 9.87 9.43
CA ASP A 69 0.06 9.17 8.51
C ASP A 69 0.41 7.68 8.38
N TYR A 70 1.71 7.37 8.34
CA TYR A 70 2.17 5.98 8.41
C TYR A 70 1.65 5.30 9.68
N SER A 71 1.82 5.96 10.84
CA SER A 71 1.34 5.44 12.12
C SER A 71 -0.18 5.29 12.14
N PHE A 72 -0.92 6.18 11.48
CA PHE A 72 -2.37 6.06 11.36
C PHE A 72 -2.76 4.77 10.65
N ILE A 73 -2.18 4.48 9.47
CA ILE A 73 -2.47 3.25 8.72
C ILE A 73 -2.14 2.01 9.57
N VAL A 74 -0.91 1.96 10.11
CA VAL A 74 -0.44 0.82 10.89
C VAL A 74 -1.31 0.58 12.12
N ASN A 75 -1.63 1.63 12.89
CA ASN A 75 -2.44 1.51 14.09
C ASN A 75 -3.89 1.12 13.77
N THR A 76 -4.46 1.67 12.70
CA THR A 76 -5.81 1.35 12.27
C THR A 76 -5.95 -0.12 11.88
N LEU A 77 -5.00 -0.64 11.09
CA LEU A 77 -5.03 -2.03 10.63
C LEU A 77 -4.59 -3.04 11.71
N ASN A 78 -3.76 -2.62 12.67
CA ASN A 78 -3.33 -3.48 13.78
C ASN A 78 -4.23 -3.42 15.03
N ASN A 79 -5.29 -2.61 15.01
CA ASN A 79 -6.13 -2.41 16.19
C ASN A 79 -6.94 -3.68 16.54
N LYS A 80 -6.52 -4.36 17.62
CA LYS A 80 -7.16 -5.58 18.12
C LYS A 80 -8.51 -5.34 18.81
N GLN A 81 -8.86 -4.09 19.09
CA GLN A 81 -10.10 -3.72 19.81
C GLN A 81 -11.28 -3.44 18.88
N LYS A 82 -11.05 -3.48 17.56
CA LYS A 82 -12.13 -3.27 16.59
C LYS A 82 -13.18 -4.38 16.67
N ALA A 83 -14.41 -3.99 16.34
CA ALA A 83 -15.52 -4.93 16.27
C ALA A 83 -15.21 -6.08 15.32
N VAL A 84 -15.44 -7.30 15.78
CA VAL A 84 -15.23 -8.51 14.98
C VAL A 84 -16.27 -8.55 13.87
N ALA A 85 -15.82 -8.70 12.63
CA ALA A 85 -16.69 -8.99 11.51
C ALA A 85 -16.87 -10.50 11.36
N THR A 86 -18.11 -10.95 11.26
CA THR A 86 -18.44 -12.31 10.86
C THR A 86 -18.47 -12.46 9.34
N ALA A 87 -18.63 -11.34 8.64
CA ALA A 87 -18.58 -11.28 7.18
C ALA A 87 -17.14 -11.41 6.66
N LYS A 88 -17.00 -12.03 5.51
CA LYS A 88 -15.78 -11.96 4.70
C LYS A 88 -15.80 -10.66 3.88
N HIS A 89 -14.64 -10.28 3.33
CA HIS A 89 -14.59 -9.27 2.28
C HIS A 89 -15.53 -9.69 1.12
N GLY A 90 -16.04 -8.73 0.38
CA GLY A 90 -16.83 -9.03 -0.82
C GLY A 90 -15.99 -9.77 -1.88
N THR A 91 -16.66 -10.25 -2.91
CA THR A 91 -16.04 -11.04 -4.00
C THR A 91 -14.93 -10.30 -4.77
N ASN A 92 -14.92 -8.96 -4.70
CA ASN A 92 -13.92 -8.11 -5.34
C ASN A 92 -13.33 -7.11 -4.33
N PRO A 93 -12.32 -7.54 -3.54
CA PRO A 93 -11.67 -6.62 -2.61
C PRO A 93 -10.99 -5.48 -3.40
N PRO A 94 -11.21 -4.22 -3.02
CA PRO A 94 -10.60 -3.09 -3.72
C PRO A 94 -9.08 -3.01 -3.51
N MET A 95 -8.57 -3.56 -2.41
CA MET A 95 -7.20 -3.30 -2.01
C MET A 95 -6.58 -4.44 -1.20
N TYR A 96 -5.32 -4.76 -1.52
CA TYR A 96 -4.44 -5.61 -0.73
C TYR A 96 -3.35 -4.73 -0.13
N ILE A 97 -3.13 -4.82 1.17
CA ILE A 97 -2.16 -4.01 1.89
C ILE A 97 -1.20 -4.94 2.62
N LYS A 98 0.11 -4.73 2.45
CA LYS A 98 1.15 -5.45 3.16
C LYS A 98 1.98 -4.48 3.98
N ILE A 99 2.09 -4.74 5.27
CA ILE A 99 2.92 -4.00 6.21
C ILE A 99 3.88 -5.01 6.86
N ASP A 100 5.15 -4.86 6.60
CA ASP A 100 6.17 -5.85 6.96
C ASP A 100 5.81 -7.25 6.42
N SER A 101 5.58 -8.22 7.29
CA SER A 101 5.12 -9.57 6.91
C SER A 101 3.61 -9.77 7.01
N THR A 102 2.87 -8.77 7.52
CA THR A 102 1.43 -8.89 7.74
C THR A 102 0.65 -8.43 6.53
N LYS A 103 -0.29 -9.24 6.11
CA LYS A 103 -1.13 -9.03 4.95
C LYS A 103 -2.57 -8.70 5.37
N TYR A 104 -3.16 -7.73 4.70
CA TYR A 104 -4.53 -7.27 4.91
C TYR A 104 -5.26 -7.22 3.59
N ILE A 105 -6.54 -7.61 3.60
CA ILE A 105 -7.45 -7.42 2.48
C ILE A 105 -8.53 -6.46 2.93
N LEU A 106 -8.64 -5.31 2.29
CA LEU A 106 -9.71 -4.35 2.52
C LEU A 106 -10.78 -4.53 1.46
N GLY A 107 -11.93 -5.05 1.87
CA GLY A 107 -13.09 -5.27 1.03
C GLY A 107 -13.91 -4.00 0.80
N ASP A 108 -14.81 -4.06 -0.17
CA ASP A 108 -15.76 -3.00 -0.55
C ASP A 108 -16.79 -2.70 0.54
N ASN A 109 -17.01 -3.64 1.46
CA ASN A 109 -17.89 -3.52 2.62
C ASN A 109 -17.19 -3.04 3.89
N ARG A 110 -15.98 -2.48 3.77
CA ARG A 110 -15.12 -2.02 4.88
C ARG A 110 -14.60 -3.15 5.78
N VAL A 111 -14.84 -4.38 5.43
CA VAL A 111 -14.28 -5.52 6.17
C VAL A 111 -12.80 -5.65 5.81
N VAL A 112 -11.97 -5.72 6.84
CA VAL A 112 -10.55 -6.04 6.72
C VAL A 112 -10.35 -7.48 7.16
N GLU A 113 -9.81 -8.28 6.27
CA GLU A 113 -9.29 -9.60 6.60
C GLU A 113 -7.79 -9.53 6.84
N CYS A 114 -7.34 -10.23 7.85
CA CYS A 114 -5.93 -10.33 8.19
C CYS A 114 -5.58 -11.77 8.47
N GLU A 115 -4.57 -12.28 7.77
CA GLU A 115 -4.12 -13.67 7.92
C GLU A 115 -3.80 -14.01 9.38
N GLY A 116 -4.39 -15.11 9.87
CA GLY A 116 -4.22 -15.58 11.25
C GLY A 116 -4.88 -14.69 12.32
N ARG A 117 -5.69 -13.71 11.95
CA ARG A 117 -6.41 -12.81 12.86
C ARG A 117 -7.92 -12.83 12.58
N ARG A 118 -8.68 -12.19 13.49
CA ARG A 118 -10.11 -12.00 13.28
C ARG A 118 -10.36 -10.85 12.32
N ASN A 119 -11.31 -11.01 11.42
CA ASN A 119 -11.79 -9.95 10.57
C ASN A 119 -12.41 -8.83 11.39
N PHE A 120 -12.30 -7.60 10.91
CA PHE A 120 -12.88 -6.43 11.58
C PHE A 120 -13.40 -5.42 10.55
N VAL A 121 -14.22 -4.48 11.02
CA VAL A 121 -14.83 -3.46 10.16
C VAL A 121 -14.16 -2.10 10.44
N LEU A 122 -13.77 -1.40 9.38
CA LEU A 122 -13.35 -0.01 9.45
C LEU A 122 -14.57 0.91 9.58
N SER A 123 -14.41 2.03 10.27
CA SER A 123 -15.35 3.13 10.10
C SER A 123 -15.24 3.72 8.69
N GLU A 124 -16.28 4.41 8.23
CA GLU A 124 -16.26 5.06 6.91
C GLU A 124 -15.11 6.06 6.77
N TYR A 125 -14.80 6.78 7.85
CA TYR A 125 -13.70 7.75 7.84
C TYR A 125 -12.34 7.07 7.78
N GLU A 126 -12.14 5.94 8.48
CA GLU A 126 -10.88 5.20 8.44
C GLU A 126 -10.61 4.62 7.04
N GLU A 127 -11.64 4.05 6.42
CA GLU A 127 -11.56 3.57 5.03
C GLU A 127 -11.19 4.72 4.08
N TYR A 128 -11.97 5.81 4.12
CA TYR A 128 -11.72 7.00 3.31
C TYR A 128 -10.28 7.51 3.49
N ARG A 129 -9.84 7.67 4.75
CA ARG A 129 -8.52 8.19 5.04
C ARG A 129 -7.39 7.26 4.58
N ILE A 130 -7.54 5.94 4.75
CA ILE A 130 -6.57 4.96 4.22
C ILE A 130 -6.50 5.10 2.70
N LYS A 131 -7.65 5.11 2.00
CA LYS A 131 -7.71 5.29 0.55
C LYS A 131 -7.01 6.57 0.07
N CYS A 132 -7.18 7.68 0.81
CA CYS A 132 -6.46 8.93 0.53
C CYS A 132 -4.94 8.75 0.68
N LEU A 133 -4.50 8.18 1.79
CA LEU A 133 -3.08 8.07 2.14
C LEU A 133 -2.32 7.10 1.22
N VAL A 134 -3.00 6.11 0.67
CA VAL A 134 -2.44 5.17 -0.30
C VAL A 134 -2.68 5.60 -1.75
N HIS A 135 -3.15 6.81 -1.98
CA HIS A 135 -3.38 7.39 -3.32
C HIS A 135 -4.36 6.59 -4.20
N PHE A 136 -5.29 5.88 -3.58
CA PHE A 136 -6.28 5.06 -4.30
C PHE A 136 -7.10 5.89 -5.30
N TYR A 137 -7.53 7.09 -4.90
CA TYR A 137 -8.37 7.95 -5.74
C TYR A 137 -7.63 8.57 -6.92
N ASP A 138 -6.30 8.67 -6.87
CA ASP A 138 -5.50 9.29 -7.94
C ASP A 138 -5.63 8.56 -9.30
N PHE A 139 -6.11 7.33 -9.29
CA PHE A 139 -6.32 6.52 -10.49
C PHE A 139 -7.76 6.50 -10.98
N ILE A 140 -8.60 7.36 -10.42
CA ILE A 140 -10.01 7.52 -10.79
C ILE A 140 -10.19 8.94 -11.32
N GLN A 141 -10.88 9.11 -12.44
CA GLN A 141 -11.15 10.43 -13.01
C GLN A 141 -11.92 11.31 -12.03
N GLU A 142 -11.66 12.62 -12.03
CA GLU A 142 -12.20 13.55 -11.04
C GLU A 142 -13.73 13.52 -10.94
N GLU A 143 -14.39 13.46 -12.06
CA GLU A 143 -15.85 13.36 -12.13
C GLU A 143 -16.39 12.12 -11.42
N HIS A 144 -15.72 10.97 -11.57
CA HIS A 144 -16.11 9.73 -10.92
C HIS A 144 -15.76 9.72 -9.43
N VAL A 145 -14.61 10.34 -9.05
CA VAL A 145 -14.26 10.52 -7.64
C VAL A 145 -15.30 11.37 -6.94
N ALA A 146 -15.72 12.49 -7.55
CA ALA A 146 -16.68 13.42 -6.98
C ALA A 146 -18.07 12.78 -6.74
N GLU A 147 -18.40 11.71 -7.46
CA GLU A 147 -19.66 10.99 -7.29
C GLU A 147 -19.67 10.02 -6.11
N LEU A 148 -18.50 9.62 -5.59
CA LEU A 148 -18.40 8.64 -4.51
C LEU A 148 -19.01 9.19 -3.20
N ASN A 149 -19.73 8.32 -2.49
CA ASN A 149 -20.43 8.71 -1.26
C ASN A 149 -19.47 9.19 -0.17
N GLU A 150 -18.32 8.54 -0.02
CA GLU A 150 -17.28 8.93 0.93
C GLU A 150 -16.69 10.31 0.59
N ILE A 151 -16.56 10.65 -0.69
CA ILE A 151 -16.08 11.96 -1.13
C ILE A 151 -17.13 13.04 -0.85
N LYS A 152 -18.40 12.77 -1.11
CA LYS A 152 -19.51 13.69 -0.78
C LYS A 152 -19.58 13.95 0.72
N LYS A 153 -19.20 12.97 1.55
CA LYS A 153 -19.27 13.05 3.00
C LYS A 153 -18.02 13.71 3.62
N PHE A 154 -16.84 13.40 3.13
CA PHE A 154 -15.56 13.79 3.74
C PHE A 154 -14.75 14.79 2.91
N GLY A 155 -15.17 15.08 1.69
CA GLY A 155 -14.48 15.99 0.77
C GLY A 155 -13.50 15.30 -0.16
N MET A 156 -12.98 16.08 -1.11
CA MET A 156 -11.96 15.60 -2.06
C MET A 156 -10.68 15.20 -1.33
N PRO A 157 -9.98 14.15 -1.79
CA PRO A 157 -8.73 13.73 -1.18
C PRO A 157 -7.71 14.87 -1.19
N PRO A 158 -6.98 15.09 -0.09
CA PRO A 158 -5.89 16.06 -0.05
C PRO A 158 -4.88 15.76 -1.16
N ASN A 159 -4.50 16.80 -1.90
CA ASN A 159 -3.52 16.69 -3.00
C ASN A 159 -3.95 15.71 -4.13
N TYR A 160 -5.25 15.51 -4.31
CA TYR A 160 -5.78 14.72 -5.43
C TYR A 160 -5.14 15.18 -6.74
N LYS A 161 -4.62 14.23 -7.49
CA LYS A 161 -4.06 14.47 -8.82
C LYS A 161 -4.26 13.21 -9.65
N TYR A 162 -5.13 13.30 -10.65
CA TYR A 162 -5.36 12.19 -11.56
C TYR A 162 -4.05 11.75 -12.23
N LYS A 163 -3.82 10.45 -12.22
CA LYS A 163 -2.69 9.80 -12.88
C LYS A 163 -3.22 8.89 -13.95
N GLU A 164 -2.91 9.22 -15.18
CA GLU A 164 -3.26 8.39 -16.32
C GLU A 164 -2.50 7.07 -16.25
N ILE A 165 -3.25 5.98 -16.44
CA ILE A 165 -2.68 4.64 -16.51
C ILE A 165 -2.32 4.37 -17.97
N ASP A 166 -1.14 3.82 -18.21
CA ASP A 166 -0.78 3.30 -19.52
C ASP A 166 -1.66 2.09 -19.88
N PHE A 167 -2.81 2.38 -20.47
CA PHE A 167 -3.81 1.38 -20.84
C PHE A 167 -3.24 0.31 -21.77
N ILE A 168 -2.28 0.62 -22.61
CA ILE A 168 -1.68 -0.34 -23.54
C ILE A 168 -0.84 -1.36 -22.77
N LYS A 169 -0.01 -0.90 -21.85
CA LYS A 169 0.73 -1.80 -20.97
C LYS A 169 -0.23 -2.59 -20.07
N PHE A 170 -1.25 -1.93 -19.56
CA PHE A 170 -2.28 -2.55 -18.75
C PHE A 170 -3.03 -3.65 -19.51
N LEU A 171 -3.43 -3.41 -20.76
CA LEU A 171 -4.13 -4.40 -21.61
C LEU A 171 -3.23 -5.56 -22.05
N ASN A 172 -1.96 -5.29 -22.30
CA ASN A 172 -1.02 -6.28 -22.83
C ASN A 172 -0.34 -7.12 -21.74
N SER A 173 -0.68 -6.92 -20.46
CA SER A 173 -0.10 -7.71 -19.38
C SER A 173 -0.54 -9.16 -19.45
N PRO A 174 0.37 -10.09 -19.25
CA PRO A 174 0.02 -11.49 -19.16
C PRO A 174 -0.83 -11.77 -17.92
N GLY A 175 -1.98 -12.43 -18.10
CA GLY A 175 -2.84 -12.91 -17.03
C GLY A 175 -4.18 -12.20 -16.92
N ILE A 176 -5.06 -12.79 -16.10
CA ILE A 176 -6.46 -12.35 -15.90
C ILE A 176 -6.51 -11.13 -14.98
N LEU A 177 -5.50 -10.96 -14.11
CA LEU A 177 -5.45 -9.93 -13.08
C LEU A 177 -4.55 -8.79 -13.51
N LYS A 178 -5.15 -7.63 -13.66
CA LYS A 178 -4.47 -6.38 -13.96
C LYS A 178 -4.45 -5.55 -12.68
N SER A 179 -3.26 -5.20 -12.21
CA SER A 179 -3.10 -4.54 -10.92
C SER A 179 -2.16 -3.35 -10.98
N LEU A 180 -2.36 -2.43 -10.05
CA LEU A 180 -1.43 -1.36 -9.73
C LEU A 180 -0.75 -1.66 -8.41
N GLU A 181 0.54 -1.45 -8.34
CA GLU A 181 1.31 -1.49 -7.10
C GLU A 181 1.64 -0.06 -6.68
N ILE A 182 1.35 0.28 -5.42
CA ILE A 182 1.79 1.52 -4.80
C ILE A 182 2.66 1.17 -3.61
N LYS A 183 3.87 1.70 -3.60
CA LYS A 183 4.78 1.59 -2.48
C LYS A 183 4.78 2.89 -1.69
N ILE A 184 4.29 2.84 -0.47
CA ILE A 184 4.30 3.97 0.46
C ILE A 184 5.57 3.87 1.31
N ILE A 185 6.37 4.91 1.27
CA ILE A 185 7.69 4.96 1.92
C ILE A 185 7.64 5.95 3.07
N LEU A 186 7.94 5.47 4.29
CA LEU A 186 8.05 6.35 5.46
C LEU A 186 9.21 7.32 5.28
N GLN A 187 8.91 8.62 5.33
CA GLN A 187 9.94 9.65 5.45
C GLN A 187 10.54 9.61 6.85
N GLU A 188 11.84 9.29 6.94
CA GLU A 188 12.60 9.51 8.16
C GLU A 188 13.03 10.98 8.18
N ASN A 189 12.69 11.70 9.26
CA ASN A 189 13.14 13.08 9.51
C ASN A 189 14.63 13.10 9.83
#